data_3b93bdba3fd743b1eec6443e50752b2f
#
_entry.id   3b93bdba3fd743b1eec6443e50752b2f
#
_cell.length_a   1.000
_cell.length_b   1.000
_cell.length_c   1.000
_cell.angle_alpha   90.00
_cell.angle_beta   90.00
_cell.angle_gamma   90.00
#
_symmetry.space_group_name_H-M   'P 1'
#
loop_
_entity.id
_entity.type
_entity.pdbx_description
1 polymer ?
#
loop_
_entity_poly.entity_id
_entity_poly.type
_entity_poly.pdbx_seq_one_letter_code
_entity_poly.pdbx_strand_id
1 'polypeptide(L)'
;MRRIGLSVAAALAVLVVLAGGVVWWSTAHETPLSRHLPAELKPRTFPTVSTAGLDPSRIRIIENLRREFDANRPGTYYSEGVEEPWCADFVSTVLRDSGLPLRNPNSGTWRIPGVYTLTEYFQKAGKLEPATPYRPQPGDVVLYAPEHPQLRQHTNIVVSVDGDTVTTVGGNQAGGISALTYRVADTFGIVGYGVPVR
;
A
#
# COMPACT_ATOMS: atom_id res chain seq x y z
N MET A 1 -43.52 -48.96 -18.69
CA MET A 1 -42.24 -48.31 -18.34
C MET A 1 -42.06 -47.04 -19.16
N ARG A 2 -42.63 -45.93 -18.71
CA ARG A 2 -42.42 -44.60 -19.28
C ARG A 2 -42.60 -43.62 -18.13
N ARG A 3 -41.57 -42.91 -17.75
CA ARG A 3 -41.58 -41.63 -17.02
C ARG A 3 -40.30 -41.46 -16.17
N ILE A 4 -39.15 -41.20 -16.78
CA ILE A 4 -37.97 -40.65 -16.08
C ILE A 4 -37.11 -39.73 -17.02
N GLY A 5 -37.61 -39.35 -18.18
CA GLY A 5 -36.81 -38.58 -19.15
C GLY A 5 -36.95 -37.05 -19.12
N LEU A 6 -37.94 -36.48 -18.41
CA LEU A 6 -38.21 -35.03 -18.52
C LEU A 6 -37.66 -34.15 -17.40
N SER A 7 -37.18 -34.72 -16.31
CA SER A 7 -36.84 -33.92 -15.12
C SER A 7 -35.43 -33.38 -15.10
N VAL A 8 -34.49 -34.01 -15.80
CA VAL A 8 -33.07 -33.60 -15.76
C VAL A 8 -32.77 -32.45 -16.74
N ALA A 9 -33.40 -32.47 -17.92
CA ALA A 9 -33.21 -31.41 -18.91
C ALA A 9 -33.83 -30.07 -18.46
N ALA A 10 -34.96 -30.09 -17.74
CA ALA A 10 -35.59 -28.89 -17.21
C ALA A 10 -34.78 -28.29 -16.05
N ALA A 11 -34.17 -29.11 -15.20
CA ALA A 11 -33.33 -28.61 -14.09
C ALA A 11 -32.02 -27.98 -14.57
N LEU A 12 -31.40 -28.52 -15.63
CA LEU A 12 -30.20 -27.95 -16.22
C LEU A 12 -30.47 -26.62 -16.96
N ALA A 13 -31.62 -26.51 -17.64
CA ALA A 13 -32.01 -25.26 -18.31
C ALA A 13 -32.29 -24.13 -17.31
N VAL A 14 -32.90 -24.43 -16.16
CA VAL A 14 -33.15 -23.44 -15.10
C VAL A 14 -31.84 -22.99 -14.43
N LEU A 15 -30.89 -23.90 -14.21
CA LEU A 15 -29.57 -23.54 -13.65
C LEU A 15 -28.74 -22.68 -14.60
N VAL A 16 -28.77 -22.90 -15.90
CA VAL A 16 -28.04 -22.09 -16.90
C VAL A 16 -28.67 -20.71 -17.03
N VAL A 17 -30.00 -20.59 -16.97
CA VAL A 17 -30.71 -19.31 -17.02
C VAL A 17 -30.45 -18.48 -15.74
N LEU A 18 -30.40 -19.12 -14.57
CA LEU A 18 -30.10 -18.45 -13.32
C LEU A 18 -28.64 -18.00 -13.26
N ALA A 19 -27.69 -18.83 -13.70
CA ALA A 19 -26.28 -18.48 -13.77
C ALA A 19 -26.03 -17.38 -14.82
N GLY A 20 -26.61 -17.49 -16.00
CA GLY A 20 -26.54 -16.47 -17.06
C GLY A 20 -27.19 -15.15 -16.66
N GLY A 21 -28.34 -15.20 -15.96
CA GLY A 21 -29.03 -14.02 -15.45
C GLY A 21 -28.21 -13.27 -14.39
N VAL A 22 -27.58 -13.99 -13.47
CA VAL A 22 -26.72 -13.41 -12.43
C VAL A 22 -25.47 -12.78 -13.04
N VAL A 23 -24.83 -13.45 -14.00
CA VAL A 23 -23.65 -12.90 -14.69
C VAL A 23 -24.02 -11.69 -15.53
N TRP A 24 -25.14 -11.73 -16.27
CA TRP A 24 -25.59 -10.58 -17.07
C TRP A 24 -26.00 -9.39 -16.20
N TRP A 25 -26.68 -9.65 -15.08
CA TRP A 25 -27.09 -8.60 -14.15
C TRP A 25 -25.86 -7.97 -13.45
N SER A 26 -24.82 -8.74 -13.12
CA SER A 26 -23.60 -8.22 -12.50
C SER A 26 -22.73 -7.39 -13.47
N THR A 27 -22.82 -7.64 -14.79
CA THR A 27 -22.06 -6.88 -15.80
C THR A 27 -22.84 -5.66 -16.35
N ALA A 28 -24.18 -5.69 -16.28
CA ALA A 28 -25.03 -4.62 -16.83
C ALA A 28 -25.32 -3.48 -15.84
N HIS A 29 -25.17 -3.74 -14.54
CA HIS A 29 -25.38 -2.73 -13.51
C HIS A 29 -24.21 -2.81 -12.54
N GLU A 30 -23.38 -1.84 -12.39
CA GLU A 30 -22.39 -1.79 -11.30
C GLU A 30 -23.08 -2.12 -9.96
N THR A 31 -23.24 -3.42 -9.70
CA THR A 31 -24.19 -3.90 -8.71
C THR A 31 -23.63 -3.85 -7.31
N PRO A 32 -24.51 -3.75 -6.31
CA PRO A 32 -24.16 -3.84 -4.89
C PRO A 32 -23.31 -5.07 -4.51
N LEU A 33 -23.29 -6.12 -5.33
CA LEU A 33 -22.45 -7.31 -5.12
C LEU A 33 -20.95 -7.00 -5.09
N SER A 34 -20.48 -6.03 -5.90
CA SER A 34 -19.06 -5.63 -5.87
C SER A 34 -18.69 -4.93 -4.56
N ARG A 35 -19.67 -4.36 -3.85
CA ARG A 35 -19.45 -3.71 -2.55
C ARG A 35 -19.33 -4.71 -1.40
N HIS A 36 -19.80 -5.95 -1.60
CA HIS A 36 -19.82 -7.00 -0.57
C HIS A 36 -18.81 -8.12 -0.85
N LEU A 37 -17.98 -7.99 -1.88
CA LEU A 37 -16.87 -8.92 -2.06
C LEU A 37 -15.93 -8.80 -0.85
N PRO A 38 -15.47 -9.93 -0.27
CA PRO A 38 -14.39 -9.92 0.70
C PRO A 38 -13.24 -9.06 0.18
N ALA A 39 -12.54 -8.35 1.07
CA ALA A 39 -11.44 -7.45 0.69
C ALA A 39 -10.39 -8.16 -0.18
N GLU A 40 -10.21 -9.45 0.02
CA GLU A 40 -9.30 -10.33 -0.73
C GLU A 40 -9.70 -10.52 -2.20
N LEU A 41 -10.99 -10.35 -2.54
CA LEU A 41 -11.49 -10.49 -3.91
C LEU A 41 -11.58 -9.16 -4.67
N LYS A 42 -11.30 -8.03 -4.02
CA LYS A 42 -11.24 -6.74 -4.70
C LYS A 42 -9.91 -6.65 -5.44
N PRO A 43 -9.92 -6.28 -6.73
CA PRO A 43 -8.69 -6.04 -7.46
C PRO A 43 -7.83 -5.03 -6.71
N ARG A 44 -6.57 -5.37 -6.45
CA ARG A 44 -5.60 -4.43 -5.90
C ARG A 44 -5.27 -3.44 -7.00
N THR A 45 -5.54 -2.17 -6.75
CA THR A 45 -5.23 -1.10 -7.70
C THR A 45 -4.30 -0.10 -7.03
N PHE A 46 -3.17 0.20 -7.68
CA PHE A 46 -2.29 1.26 -7.21
C PHE A 46 -3.03 2.61 -7.28
N PRO A 47 -2.92 3.46 -6.26
CA PRO A 47 -3.58 4.76 -6.25
C PRO A 47 -3.22 5.62 -7.47
N THR A 48 -4.18 6.43 -7.92
CA THR A 48 -3.92 7.42 -8.98
C THR A 48 -2.97 8.50 -8.45
N VAL A 49 -1.94 8.80 -9.22
CA VAL A 49 -0.90 9.78 -8.86
C VAL A 49 -0.69 10.75 -10.02
N SER A 50 -0.73 12.04 -9.72
CA SER A 50 -0.19 13.04 -10.63
C SER A 50 1.30 13.22 -10.35
N THR A 51 2.13 13.04 -11.36
CA THR A 51 3.58 13.29 -11.29
C THR A 51 3.96 14.67 -11.85
N ALA A 52 2.97 15.45 -12.30
CA ALA A 52 3.20 16.78 -12.85
C ALA A 52 3.85 17.70 -11.80
N GLY A 53 4.99 18.28 -12.13
CA GLY A 53 5.72 19.19 -11.26
C GLY A 53 6.53 18.54 -10.14
N LEU A 54 6.56 17.20 -10.03
CA LEU A 54 7.41 16.51 -9.08
C LEU A 54 8.87 16.49 -9.53
N ASP A 55 9.78 16.53 -8.55
CA ASP A 55 11.20 16.26 -8.78
C ASP A 55 11.41 14.87 -9.40
N PRO A 56 12.33 14.69 -10.35
CA PRO A 56 12.60 13.40 -10.99
C PRO A 56 12.91 12.27 -10.01
N SER A 57 13.51 12.55 -8.85
CA SER A 57 13.77 11.52 -7.84
C SER A 57 12.48 11.08 -7.14
N ARG A 58 11.54 12.00 -6.91
CA ARG A 58 10.21 11.68 -6.38
C ARG A 58 9.41 10.83 -7.37
N ILE A 59 9.50 11.14 -8.67
CA ILE A 59 8.87 10.32 -9.72
C ILE A 59 9.43 8.90 -9.67
N ARG A 60 10.76 8.71 -9.59
CA ARG A 60 11.37 7.39 -9.47
C ARG A 60 10.92 6.62 -8.23
N ILE A 61 10.73 7.31 -7.08
CA ILE A 61 10.17 6.67 -5.87
C ILE A 61 8.77 6.12 -6.16
N ILE A 62 7.89 6.92 -6.78
CA ILE A 62 6.51 6.52 -7.09
C ILE A 62 6.48 5.36 -8.10
N GLU A 63 7.32 5.40 -9.14
CA GLU A 63 7.41 4.33 -10.14
C GLU A 63 7.88 3.00 -9.52
N ASN A 64 8.91 3.04 -8.68
CA ASN A 64 9.40 1.87 -7.96
C ASN A 64 8.37 1.34 -6.96
N LEU A 65 7.70 2.24 -6.23
CA LEU A 65 6.62 1.88 -5.31
C LEU A 65 5.46 1.18 -6.03
N ARG A 66 5.06 1.67 -7.22
CA ARG A 66 4.05 1.02 -8.07
C ARG A 66 4.51 -0.37 -8.49
N ARG A 67 5.75 -0.50 -8.97
CA ARG A 67 6.31 -1.80 -9.40
C ARG A 67 6.27 -2.83 -8.25
N GLU A 68 6.66 -2.42 -7.04
CA GLU A 68 6.62 -3.31 -5.87
C GLU A 68 5.17 -3.62 -5.42
N PHE A 69 4.28 -2.63 -5.49
CA PHE A 69 2.85 -2.85 -5.24
C PHE A 69 2.25 -3.89 -6.19
N ASP A 70 2.51 -3.77 -7.49
CA ASP A 70 1.98 -4.68 -8.51
C ASP A 70 2.59 -6.09 -8.37
N ALA A 71 3.90 -6.18 -8.09
CA ALA A 71 4.60 -7.44 -7.88
C ALA A 71 4.18 -8.18 -6.61
N ASN A 72 3.80 -7.45 -5.56
CA ASN A 72 3.34 -7.98 -4.27
C ASN A 72 4.19 -9.14 -3.73
N ARG A 73 5.50 -8.95 -3.71
CA ARG A 73 6.45 -9.96 -3.25
C ARG A 73 6.27 -10.29 -1.78
N PRO A 74 6.63 -11.50 -1.33
CA PRO A 74 6.59 -11.86 0.09
C PRO A 74 7.56 -10.99 0.92
N GLY A 75 7.26 -10.82 2.21
CA GLY A 75 8.06 -10.00 3.13
C GLY A 75 9.53 -10.38 3.17
N THR A 76 9.82 -11.68 3.09
CA THR A 76 11.18 -12.23 3.07
C THR A 76 12.02 -11.76 1.88
N TYR A 77 11.39 -11.30 0.79
CA TYR A 77 12.12 -10.66 -0.31
C TYR A 77 12.76 -9.33 0.13
N TYR A 78 12.04 -8.52 0.91
CA TYR A 78 12.50 -7.21 1.38
C TYR A 78 13.47 -7.34 2.56
N SER A 79 13.26 -8.33 3.42
CA SER A 79 14.06 -8.60 4.60
C SER A 79 15.26 -9.53 4.36
N GLU A 80 15.61 -9.79 3.09
CA GLU A 80 16.76 -10.65 2.71
C GLU A 80 16.67 -12.07 3.30
N GLY A 81 15.46 -12.64 3.33
CA GLY A 81 15.19 -13.99 3.80
C GLY A 81 14.83 -14.11 5.28
N VAL A 82 14.86 -13.03 6.04
CA VAL A 82 14.51 -13.02 7.47
C VAL A 82 12.98 -12.89 7.64
N GLU A 83 12.40 -13.71 8.51
CA GLU A 83 11.00 -13.55 8.92
C GLU A 83 10.90 -12.53 10.05
N GLU A 84 10.54 -11.31 9.70
CA GLU A 84 10.42 -10.17 10.60
C GLU A 84 9.34 -9.17 10.10
N PRO A 85 8.90 -8.20 10.91
CA PRO A 85 8.11 -7.08 10.43
C PRO A 85 8.90 -6.25 9.41
N TRP A 86 8.48 -6.28 8.15
CA TRP A 86 9.26 -5.81 7.00
C TRP A 86 8.81 -4.45 6.40
N CYS A 87 8.04 -3.65 7.12
CA CYS A 87 7.59 -2.35 6.61
C CYS A 87 8.75 -1.38 6.35
N ALA A 88 9.76 -1.36 7.22
CA ALA A 88 10.93 -0.50 7.05
C ALA A 88 11.92 -1.06 6.00
N ASP A 89 12.02 -2.38 5.86
CA ASP A 89 12.75 -3.04 4.78
C ASP A 89 12.15 -2.70 3.41
N PHE A 90 10.82 -2.70 3.31
CA PHE A 90 10.10 -2.28 2.11
C PHE A 90 10.44 -0.85 1.70
N VAL A 91 10.36 0.10 2.65
CA VAL A 91 10.74 1.50 2.41
C VAL A 91 12.21 1.60 2.00
N SER A 92 13.11 0.90 2.68
CA SER A 92 14.55 0.88 2.37
C SER A 92 14.81 0.37 0.96
N THR A 93 14.11 -0.69 0.53
CA THR A 93 14.21 -1.26 -0.82
C THR A 93 13.73 -0.28 -1.88
N VAL A 94 12.54 0.31 -1.70
CA VAL A 94 11.99 1.28 -2.66
C VAL A 94 12.93 2.48 -2.81
N LEU A 95 13.46 3.02 -1.73
CA LEU A 95 14.38 4.17 -1.78
C LEU A 95 15.71 3.79 -2.45
N ARG A 96 16.31 2.63 -2.11
CA ARG A 96 17.52 2.14 -2.76
C ARG A 96 17.34 2.04 -4.27
N ASP A 97 16.26 1.41 -4.72
CA ASP A 97 15.99 1.16 -6.13
C ASP A 97 15.61 2.45 -6.89
N SER A 98 15.26 3.50 -6.14
CA SER A 98 15.05 4.85 -6.67
C SER A 98 16.35 5.69 -6.77
N GLY A 99 17.50 5.10 -6.44
CA GLY A 99 18.78 5.79 -6.44
C GLY A 99 19.01 6.65 -5.19
N LEU A 100 18.27 6.39 -4.11
CA LEU A 100 18.34 7.12 -2.84
C LEU A 100 18.58 6.14 -1.67
N PRO A 101 19.68 5.32 -1.72
CA PRO A 101 19.94 4.36 -0.68
C PRO A 101 20.09 5.03 0.69
N LEU A 102 19.43 4.45 1.68
CA LEU A 102 19.62 4.85 3.07
C LEU A 102 21.00 4.41 3.57
N ARG A 103 21.36 4.87 4.76
CA ARG A 103 22.54 4.37 5.47
C ARG A 103 22.14 4.05 6.91
N ASN A 104 22.02 2.76 7.20
CA ASN A 104 21.65 2.27 8.53
C ASN A 104 22.67 2.77 9.57
N PRO A 105 22.25 3.53 10.58
CA PRO A 105 23.16 4.09 11.59
C PRO A 105 23.90 3.03 12.41
N ASN A 106 23.38 1.80 12.47
CA ASN A 106 23.96 0.72 13.26
C ASN A 106 24.92 -0.18 12.44
N SER A 107 24.53 -0.52 11.19
CA SER A 107 25.30 -1.47 10.35
C SER A 107 26.07 -0.78 9.21
N GLY A 108 25.71 0.45 8.87
CA GLY A 108 26.26 1.17 7.71
C GLY A 108 25.74 0.70 6.36
N THR A 109 24.91 -0.36 6.30
CA THR A 109 24.31 -0.87 5.07
C THR A 109 23.11 -0.02 4.62
N TRP A 110 22.56 -0.32 3.45
CA TRP A 110 21.39 0.40 2.93
C TRP A 110 20.07 -0.02 3.60
N ARG A 111 20.00 -1.24 4.15
CA ARG A 111 18.79 -1.81 4.75
C ARG A 111 18.60 -1.33 6.18
N ILE A 112 17.44 -0.78 6.47
CA ILE A 112 17.03 -0.40 7.83
C ILE A 112 15.77 -1.19 8.18
N PRO A 113 15.86 -2.28 8.96
CA PRO A 113 14.73 -3.18 9.21
C PRO A 113 13.72 -2.62 10.24
N GLY A 114 14.12 -1.66 11.07
CA GLY A 114 13.29 -1.14 12.15
C GLY A 114 12.82 0.29 11.94
N VAL A 115 11.53 0.57 12.22
CA VAL A 115 10.95 1.92 12.11
C VAL A 115 11.64 2.90 13.05
N TYR A 116 12.03 2.47 14.25
CA TYR A 116 12.78 3.32 15.18
C TYR A 116 14.13 3.76 14.57
N THR A 117 14.89 2.82 14.03
CA THR A 117 16.18 3.10 13.37
C THR A 117 16.01 3.95 12.10
N LEU A 118 14.89 3.75 11.38
CA LEU A 118 14.56 4.58 10.23
C LEU A 118 14.25 6.02 10.63
N THR A 119 13.54 6.22 11.74
CA THR A 119 13.27 7.54 12.33
C THR A 119 14.58 8.22 12.73
N GLU A 120 15.46 7.48 13.43
CA GLU A 120 16.78 7.96 13.84
C GLU A 120 17.65 8.37 12.63
N TYR A 121 17.59 7.59 11.55
CA TYR A 121 18.28 7.93 10.30
C TYR A 121 17.82 9.29 9.75
N PHE A 122 16.52 9.50 9.59
CA PHE A 122 15.99 10.77 9.06
C PHE A 122 16.30 11.94 10.00
N GLN A 123 16.24 11.72 11.30
CA GLN A 123 16.58 12.74 12.30
C GLN A 123 18.05 13.14 12.22
N LYS A 124 18.96 12.18 12.23
CA LYS A 124 20.43 12.44 12.13
C LYS A 124 20.82 13.07 10.79
N ALA A 125 20.14 12.71 9.71
CA ALA A 125 20.35 13.30 8.39
C ALA A 125 19.77 14.72 8.26
N GLY A 126 19.07 15.25 9.25
CA GLY A 126 18.35 16.53 9.19
C GLY A 126 17.18 16.49 8.19
N LYS A 127 16.64 15.32 7.91
CA LYS A 127 15.58 15.05 6.92
C LYS A 127 14.26 14.61 7.54
N LEU A 128 14.10 14.76 8.84
CA LEU A 128 12.83 14.51 9.54
C LEU A 128 12.08 15.84 9.68
N GLU A 129 10.87 15.87 9.11
CA GLU A 129 9.94 16.99 9.30
C GLU A 129 8.86 16.59 10.30
N PRO A 130 8.44 17.51 11.19
CA PRO A 130 7.39 17.23 12.16
C PRO A 130 6.05 17.03 11.44
N ALA A 131 5.13 16.25 12.06
CA ALA A 131 3.81 16.00 11.47
C ALA A 131 3.00 17.30 11.25
N THR A 132 3.25 18.32 12.04
CA THR A 132 2.64 19.67 11.94
C THR A 132 3.74 20.73 12.19
N PRO A 133 3.85 21.78 11.39
CA PRO A 133 2.96 22.19 10.27
C PRO A 133 3.37 21.64 8.88
N TYR A 134 4.25 20.64 8.82
CA TYR A 134 4.71 20.13 7.53
C TYR A 134 3.55 19.54 6.71
N ARG A 135 3.52 19.83 5.42
CA ARG A 135 2.59 19.23 4.47
C ARG A 135 3.33 18.18 3.64
N PRO A 136 3.00 16.89 3.78
CA PRO A 136 3.73 15.84 3.08
C PRO A 136 3.57 15.95 1.56
N GLN A 137 4.56 15.41 0.85
CA GLN A 137 4.59 15.37 -0.61
C GLN A 137 4.76 13.91 -1.09
N PRO A 138 4.36 13.59 -2.33
CA PRO A 138 4.63 12.27 -2.89
C PRO A 138 6.11 11.92 -2.81
N GLY A 139 6.41 10.70 -2.34
CA GLY A 139 7.77 10.21 -2.09
C GLY A 139 8.29 10.45 -0.67
N ASP A 140 7.59 11.20 0.18
CA ASP A 140 7.94 11.29 1.60
C ASP A 140 7.60 9.99 2.34
N VAL A 141 8.32 9.72 3.41
CA VAL A 141 8.16 8.53 4.25
C VAL A 141 7.40 8.90 5.52
N VAL A 142 6.22 8.34 5.71
CA VAL A 142 5.46 8.53 6.98
C VAL A 142 6.00 7.59 8.03
N LEU A 143 6.25 8.11 9.22
CA LEU A 143 6.73 7.37 10.38
C LEU A 143 5.65 7.37 11.46
N TYR A 144 5.10 6.19 11.77
CA TYR A 144 4.05 6.02 12.76
C TYR A 144 4.61 5.53 14.09
N ALA A 145 4.12 6.13 15.17
CA ALA A 145 4.45 5.75 16.54
C ALA A 145 3.69 4.48 16.99
N PRO A 146 4.13 3.81 18.07
CA PRO A 146 3.41 2.67 18.64
C PRO A 146 1.96 2.99 19.04
N GLU A 147 1.66 4.24 19.36
CA GLU A 147 0.35 4.74 19.77
C GLU A 147 -0.63 4.95 18.62
N HIS A 148 -0.18 4.86 17.36
CA HIS A 148 -1.08 5.02 16.20
C HIS A 148 -2.19 3.96 16.24
N PRO A 149 -3.48 4.35 16.16
CA PRO A 149 -4.60 3.46 16.51
C PRO A 149 -4.77 2.26 15.58
N GLN A 150 -4.40 2.39 14.32
CA GLN A 150 -4.57 1.34 13.30
C GLN A 150 -3.27 0.61 12.97
N LEU A 151 -2.18 1.35 12.78
CA LEU A 151 -0.92 0.79 12.25
C LEU A 151 0.09 0.48 13.35
N ARG A 152 -0.08 1.09 14.56
CA ARG A 152 0.94 1.03 15.61
C ARG A 152 2.28 1.53 15.06
N GLN A 153 3.41 1.00 15.53
CA GLN A 153 4.72 1.34 14.96
C GLN A 153 4.84 0.81 13.52
N HIS A 154 4.86 1.73 12.56
CA HIS A 154 4.81 1.40 11.14
C HIS A 154 5.46 2.49 10.27
N THR A 155 5.61 2.22 8.98
CA THR A 155 6.08 3.21 8.00
C THR A 155 5.51 2.93 6.62
N ASN A 156 5.16 4.00 5.90
CA ASN A 156 4.63 3.98 4.55
C ASN A 156 5.31 5.07 3.70
N ILE A 157 5.13 5.01 2.39
CA ILE A 157 5.53 6.08 1.46
C ILE A 157 4.29 6.83 0.99
N VAL A 158 4.31 8.15 1.03
CA VAL A 158 3.26 9.03 0.51
C VAL A 158 3.21 8.89 -1.00
N VAL A 159 2.01 8.64 -1.54
CA VAL A 159 1.76 8.49 -2.97
C VAL A 159 1.12 9.75 -3.55
N SER A 160 0.15 10.30 -2.84
CA SER A 160 -0.53 11.53 -3.26
C SER A 160 -1.06 12.32 -2.06
N VAL A 161 -1.22 13.61 -2.28
CA VAL A 161 -1.92 14.52 -1.37
C VAL A 161 -2.93 15.29 -2.21
N ASP A 162 -4.21 15.04 -1.97
CA ASP A 162 -5.32 15.69 -2.65
C ASP A 162 -6.20 16.42 -1.63
N GLY A 163 -6.21 17.74 -1.70
CA GLY A 163 -6.81 18.55 -0.66
C GLY A 163 -6.27 18.15 0.72
N ASP A 164 -7.14 17.69 1.61
CA ASP A 164 -6.79 17.22 2.96
C ASP A 164 -6.55 15.72 3.05
N THR A 165 -6.59 14.99 1.94
CA THR A 165 -6.41 13.54 1.94
C THR A 165 -5.00 13.15 1.54
N VAL A 166 -4.31 12.43 2.41
CA VAL A 166 -3.02 11.79 2.13
C VAL A 166 -3.26 10.33 1.80
N THR A 167 -2.70 9.88 0.69
CA THR A 167 -2.68 8.46 0.32
C THR A 167 -1.26 7.94 0.43
N THR A 168 -1.09 6.80 1.10
CA THR A 168 0.21 6.13 1.29
C THR A 168 0.15 4.70 0.82
N VAL A 169 1.33 4.13 0.52
CA VAL A 169 1.51 2.70 0.27
C VAL A 169 2.61 2.18 1.18
N GLY A 170 2.40 1.03 1.78
CA GLY A 170 3.37 0.38 2.64
C GLY A 170 3.32 -1.13 2.55
N GLY A 171 4.41 -1.75 2.95
CA GLY A 171 4.55 -3.19 3.11
C GLY A 171 4.18 -3.64 4.51
N ASN A 172 4.01 -4.96 4.72
CA ASN A 172 3.67 -5.57 6.01
C ASN A 172 2.34 -5.08 6.60
N GLN A 173 1.36 -4.81 5.75
CA GLN A 173 0.01 -4.41 6.15
C GLN A 173 -1.04 -5.12 5.31
N ALA A 174 -2.21 -5.44 5.91
CA ALA A 174 -3.31 -6.15 5.24
C ALA A 174 -2.86 -7.40 4.46
N GLY A 175 -1.90 -8.15 5.01
CA GLY A 175 -1.37 -9.37 4.40
C GLY A 175 -0.38 -9.17 3.24
N GLY A 176 0.13 -7.97 3.03
CA GLY A 176 1.08 -7.71 1.94
C GLY A 176 1.45 -6.24 1.80
N ILE A 177 1.42 -5.76 0.57
CA ILE A 177 1.59 -4.34 0.23
C ILE A 177 0.22 -3.75 -0.05
N SER A 178 -0.16 -2.67 0.62
CA SER A 178 -1.48 -2.05 0.43
C SER A 178 -1.44 -0.53 0.57
N ALA A 179 -2.52 0.11 0.12
CA ALA A 179 -2.72 1.55 0.26
C ALA A 179 -3.54 1.87 1.51
N LEU A 180 -3.24 3.00 2.11
CA LEU A 180 -3.98 3.59 3.23
C LEU A 180 -4.20 5.07 2.97
N THR A 181 -5.34 5.60 3.43
CA THR A 181 -5.64 7.05 3.37
C THR A 181 -5.89 7.59 4.78
N TYR A 182 -5.47 8.84 5.01
CA TYR A 182 -5.79 9.60 6.22
C TYR A 182 -5.90 11.09 5.88
N ARG A 183 -6.41 11.90 6.79
CA ARG A 183 -6.48 13.36 6.61
C ARG A 183 -5.18 14.00 7.09
N VAL A 184 -4.73 15.04 6.41
CA VAL A 184 -3.53 15.81 6.81
C VAL A 184 -3.59 16.27 8.26
N ALA A 185 -4.80 16.60 8.77
CA ALA A 185 -5.01 17.01 10.15
C ALA A 185 -4.93 15.86 11.17
N ASP A 186 -5.03 14.61 10.74
CA ASP A 186 -5.01 13.42 11.60
C ASP A 186 -3.57 13.03 11.91
N THR A 187 -2.91 13.80 12.77
CA THR A 187 -1.48 13.62 13.11
C THR A 187 -1.25 12.76 14.36
N PHE A 188 -2.33 12.32 15.03
CA PHE A 188 -2.17 11.47 16.21
C PHE A 188 -1.46 10.16 15.89
N GLY A 189 -0.36 9.90 16.59
CA GLY A 189 0.48 8.72 16.35
C GLY A 189 1.37 8.82 15.10
N ILE A 190 1.48 9.98 14.45
CA ILE A 190 2.49 10.25 13.43
C ILE A 190 3.68 10.97 14.09
N VAL A 191 4.86 10.33 14.07
CA VAL A 191 6.13 10.91 14.55
C VAL A 191 6.54 12.08 13.65
N GLY A 192 6.38 11.91 12.35
CA GLY A 192 6.79 12.89 11.34
C GLY A 192 6.95 12.26 9.97
N TYR A 193 7.56 13.03 9.09
CA TYR A 193 7.83 12.63 7.70
C TYR A 193 9.33 12.65 7.43
N GLY A 194 9.87 11.51 7.01
CA GLY A 194 11.19 11.44 6.39
C GLY A 194 11.13 12.01 4.98
N VAL A 195 11.97 12.99 4.67
CA VAL A 195 12.02 13.68 3.36
C VAL A 195 13.28 13.25 2.60
N PRO A 196 13.21 12.21 1.74
CA PRO A 196 14.39 11.70 1.03
C PRO A 196 14.94 12.71 0.03
N VAL A 197 14.06 13.49 -0.58
CA VAL A 197 14.37 14.47 -1.64
C VAL A 197 14.00 15.87 -1.14
N ARG A 198 14.98 16.74 -1.06
CA ARG A 198 14.82 18.18 -0.75
C ARG A 198 15.15 19.01 -1.96
#